data_11886af8d3f7735c1eea1ddcb455ae42
#
_entry.id   11886af8d3f7735c1eea1ddcb455ae42
#
_cell.length_a   1.000
_cell.length_b   1.000
_cell.length_c   1.000
_cell.angle_alpha   90.00
_cell.angle_beta   90.00
_cell.angle_gamma   90.00
#
_symmetry.space_group_name_H-M   'P 1'
#
loop_
_entity.id
_entity.type
_entity.pdbx_description
1 polymer ?
#
loop_
_entity_poly.entity_id
_entity_poly.type
_entity_poly.pdbx_seq_one_letter_code
_entity_poly.pdbx_strand_id
1 'polypeptide(L)'
;MPYEPNDFLSRHFQSNGFDLTSKVEEHIGLVAPNSPNLPLYRDMMLTVLRMAQDDRNRWNAKITLQALRELEHAFRILEQFKSRRKVTVFGSARTPVEHPLYALAREVGAALARSDLMVITGAGGGIMAAAHEGAGLDHSLGFNITLPFEQHANPTVEGTDNLLPFHFFFIRKLFFVKEANGLVLCPGGFGTLDEALEVLTLIQTGKSPLV
;
A
#
# COMPACT_ATOMS: atom_id res chain seq x y z
N MET A 1 7.80 -3.05 -16.58
CA MET A 1 8.65 -2.38 -17.58
C MET A 1 10.07 -2.39 -17.06
N PRO A 2 11.11 -2.62 -17.86
CA PRO A 2 12.48 -2.43 -17.43
C PRO A 2 12.68 -0.97 -17.00
N TYR A 3 13.41 -0.76 -15.93
CA TYR A 3 13.79 0.57 -15.47
C TYR A 3 14.88 1.12 -16.39
N GLU A 4 14.67 2.33 -16.90
CA GLU A 4 15.70 3.08 -17.62
C GLU A 4 16.21 4.18 -16.70
N PRO A 5 17.55 4.27 -16.47
CA PRO A 5 18.13 5.30 -15.62
C PRO A 5 17.78 6.71 -16.13
N ASN A 6 17.47 7.60 -15.20
CA ASN A 6 17.16 8.99 -15.56
C ASN A 6 18.44 9.80 -15.78
N ASP A 7 18.98 9.74 -17.00
CA ASP A 7 20.17 10.47 -17.42
C ASP A 7 20.09 11.98 -17.18
N PHE A 8 18.88 12.54 -17.19
CA PHE A 8 18.67 13.96 -16.93
C PHE A 8 19.12 14.36 -15.52
N LEU A 9 18.77 13.56 -14.51
CA LEU A 9 19.16 13.82 -13.13
C LEU A 9 20.68 13.76 -12.97
N SER A 10 21.31 12.73 -13.55
CA SER A 10 22.75 12.56 -13.50
C SER A 10 23.49 13.74 -14.15
N ARG A 11 23.07 14.17 -15.34
CA ARG A 11 23.67 15.31 -16.04
C ARG A 11 23.50 16.64 -15.30
N HIS A 12 22.35 16.84 -14.65
CA HIS A 12 22.06 18.08 -13.93
C HIS A 12 23.06 18.32 -12.78
N PHE A 13 23.45 17.27 -12.07
CA PHE A 13 24.40 17.38 -10.97
C PHE A 13 25.87 17.34 -11.41
N GLN A 14 26.18 16.81 -12.58
CA GLN A 14 27.53 16.81 -13.16
C GLN A 14 27.94 18.19 -13.71
N SER A 15 26.98 18.97 -14.20
CA SER A 15 27.27 20.27 -14.85
C SER A 15 27.82 21.34 -13.91
N ASN A 16 27.72 21.16 -12.60
CA ASN A 16 28.16 22.14 -11.60
C ASN A 16 29.56 21.87 -11.02
N GLY A 17 30.37 21.03 -11.68
CA GLY A 17 31.73 20.70 -11.22
C GLY A 17 31.83 19.88 -9.95
N PHE A 18 30.69 19.43 -9.41
CA PHE A 18 30.59 18.63 -8.21
C PHE A 18 29.90 17.30 -8.58
N ASP A 19 30.66 16.21 -8.56
CA ASP A 19 30.13 14.90 -8.88
C ASP A 19 29.29 14.34 -7.72
N LEU A 20 28.09 14.89 -7.61
CA LEU A 20 27.13 14.47 -6.59
C LEU A 20 26.61 13.05 -6.83
N THR A 21 26.58 12.61 -8.10
CA THR A 21 26.14 11.28 -8.48
C THR A 21 27.04 10.20 -7.88
N SER A 22 28.35 10.31 -8.07
CA SER A 22 29.32 9.38 -7.50
C SER A 22 29.27 9.35 -5.97
N LYS A 23 29.07 10.49 -5.32
CA LYS A 23 28.94 10.55 -3.87
C LYS A 23 27.67 9.87 -3.38
N VAL A 24 26.56 10.03 -4.07
CA VAL A 24 25.32 9.31 -3.75
C VAL A 24 25.51 7.82 -3.91
N GLU A 25 26.14 7.36 -4.99
CA GLU A 25 26.45 5.93 -5.20
C GLU A 25 27.38 5.38 -4.13
N GLU A 26 28.43 6.13 -3.73
CA GLU A 26 29.31 5.77 -2.63
C GLU A 26 28.52 5.54 -1.32
N HIS A 27 27.64 6.48 -0.95
CA HIS A 27 26.82 6.35 0.27
C HIS A 27 25.88 5.16 0.23
N ILE A 28 25.24 4.89 -0.92
CA ILE A 28 24.39 3.71 -1.08
C ILE A 28 25.24 2.45 -0.97
N GLY A 29 26.45 2.45 -1.57
CA GLY A 29 27.38 1.32 -1.50
C GLY A 29 27.82 0.95 -0.09
N LEU A 30 27.88 1.92 0.85
CA LEU A 30 28.19 1.65 2.26
C LEU A 30 27.12 0.80 2.97
N VAL A 31 25.84 0.98 2.59
CA VAL A 31 24.71 0.30 3.27
C VAL A 31 24.16 -0.88 2.45
N ALA A 32 24.35 -0.88 1.15
CA ALA A 32 23.81 -1.90 0.24
C ALA A 32 24.79 -2.20 -0.92
N PRO A 33 26.02 -2.69 -0.66
CA PRO A 33 27.10 -2.79 -1.65
C PRO A 33 26.80 -3.73 -2.82
N ASN A 34 25.92 -4.69 -2.64
CA ASN A 34 25.56 -5.69 -3.66
C ASN A 34 24.09 -5.56 -4.12
N SER A 35 23.46 -4.40 -3.91
CA SER A 35 22.07 -4.23 -4.30
C SER A 35 21.93 -4.17 -5.83
N PRO A 36 21.13 -5.05 -6.44
CA PRO A 36 20.80 -4.94 -7.86
C PRO A 36 19.96 -3.69 -8.17
N ASN A 37 19.41 -3.05 -7.14
CA ASN A 37 18.56 -1.85 -7.22
C ASN A 37 19.33 -0.55 -6.97
N LEU A 38 20.66 -0.59 -6.93
CA LEU A 38 21.50 0.61 -6.71
C LEU A 38 21.13 1.78 -7.64
N PRO A 39 20.90 1.58 -8.96
CA PRO A 39 20.50 2.68 -9.84
C PRO A 39 19.16 3.33 -9.45
N LEU A 40 18.21 2.53 -8.95
CA LEU A 40 16.92 3.03 -8.47
C LEU A 40 17.08 3.90 -7.22
N TYR A 41 17.84 3.43 -6.24
CA TYR A 41 18.10 4.19 -5.02
C TYR A 41 18.89 5.46 -5.29
N ARG A 42 19.87 5.40 -6.21
CA ARG A 42 20.60 6.58 -6.68
C ARG A 42 19.63 7.64 -7.23
N ASP A 43 18.75 7.26 -8.14
CA ASP A 43 17.82 8.18 -8.78
C ASP A 43 16.77 8.71 -7.82
N MET A 44 16.34 7.92 -6.82
CA MET A 44 15.51 8.41 -5.71
C MET A 44 16.24 9.49 -4.90
N MET A 45 17.49 9.28 -4.50
CA MET A 45 18.26 10.26 -3.75
C MET A 45 18.53 11.53 -4.57
N LEU A 46 18.91 11.41 -5.84
CA LEU A 46 19.10 12.57 -6.74
C LEU A 46 17.80 13.34 -6.93
N THR A 47 16.65 12.65 -7.00
CA THR A 47 15.34 13.30 -7.08
C THR A 47 15.04 14.13 -5.83
N VAL A 48 15.32 13.58 -4.64
CA VAL A 48 15.15 14.30 -3.37
C VAL A 48 16.08 15.51 -3.28
N LEU A 49 17.35 15.36 -3.71
CA LEU A 49 18.31 16.47 -3.75
C LEU A 49 17.88 17.59 -4.71
N ARG A 50 17.34 17.23 -5.87
CA ARG A 50 16.75 18.19 -6.79
C ARG A 50 15.56 18.93 -6.19
N MET A 51 14.67 18.21 -5.52
CA MET A 51 13.54 18.84 -4.79
C MET A 51 14.04 19.83 -3.74
N ALA A 52 15.11 19.50 -3.01
CA ALA A 52 15.72 20.38 -2.03
C ALA A 52 16.36 21.62 -2.68
N GLN A 53 16.99 21.48 -3.85
CA GLN A 53 17.57 22.59 -4.61
C GLN A 53 16.51 23.59 -5.11
N ASP A 54 15.35 23.06 -5.54
CA ASP A 54 14.22 23.86 -6.04
C ASP A 54 13.21 24.17 -4.91
N ASP A 55 13.55 23.92 -3.64
CA ASP A 55 12.62 23.98 -2.51
C ASP A 55 12.01 25.38 -2.35
N ARG A 56 10.76 25.47 -2.77
CA ARG A 56 9.95 26.71 -2.70
C ARG A 56 8.73 26.55 -1.81
N ASN A 57 8.40 25.32 -1.38
CA ASN A 57 7.17 25.02 -0.67
C ASN A 57 7.34 23.89 0.33
N ARG A 58 7.31 24.25 1.63
CA ARG A 58 7.38 23.31 2.75
C ARG A 58 6.29 22.22 2.70
N TRP A 59 5.13 22.52 2.13
CA TRP A 59 4.02 21.58 2.02
C TRP A 59 4.37 20.41 1.08
N ASN A 60 4.97 20.71 -0.06
CA ASN A 60 5.42 19.69 -1.01
C ASN A 60 6.45 18.74 -0.39
N ALA A 61 7.41 19.29 0.36
CA ALA A 61 8.41 18.49 1.06
C ALA A 61 7.77 17.57 2.12
N LYS A 62 6.75 18.06 2.86
CA LYS A 62 6.01 17.24 3.83
C LYS A 62 5.24 16.10 3.16
N ILE A 63 4.54 16.36 2.04
CA ILE A 63 3.81 15.33 1.30
C ILE A 63 4.78 14.23 0.82
N THR A 64 5.90 14.64 0.20
CA THR A 64 6.90 13.69 -0.30
C THR A 64 7.49 12.84 0.82
N LEU A 65 7.88 13.47 1.93
CA LEU A 65 8.43 12.76 3.08
C LEU A 65 7.42 11.76 3.66
N GLN A 66 6.16 12.17 3.83
CA GLN A 66 5.13 11.27 4.36
C GLN A 66 4.85 10.10 3.39
N ALA A 67 4.79 10.38 2.09
CA ALA A 67 4.60 9.35 1.07
C ALA A 67 5.75 8.31 1.09
N LEU A 68 7.01 8.76 1.16
CA LEU A 68 8.16 7.86 1.24
C LEU A 68 8.13 7.00 2.52
N ARG A 69 7.76 7.58 3.65
CA ARG A 69 7.64 6.84 4.92
C ARG A 69 6.56 5.77 4.86
N GLU A 70 5.39 6.09 4.31
CA GLU A 70 4.29 5.11 4.19
C GLU A 70 4.66 3.98 3.23
N LEU A 71 5.30 4.28 2.10
CA LEU A 71 5.78 3.27 1.16
C LEU A 71 6.82 2.36 1.81
N GLU A 72 7.85 2.93 2.45
CA GLU A 72 8.90 2.14 3.13
C GLU A 72 8.31 1.25 4.22
N HIS A 73 7.48 1.82 5.08
CA HIS A 73 6.85 1.09 6.18
C HIS A 73 6.00 -0.08 5.66
N ALA A 74 5.15 0.18 4.68
CA ALA A 74 4.30 -0.85 4.11
C ALA A 74 5.11 -1.96 3.40
N PHE A 75 6.13 -1.61 2.60
CA PHE A 75 6.99 -2.61 1.97
C PHE A 75 7.68 -3.49 3.01
N ARG A 76 8.21 -2.90 4.07
CA ARG A 76 8.90 -3.63 5.15
C ARG A 76 7.98 -4.60 5.89
N ILE A 77 6.76 -4.18 6.23
CA ILE A 77 5.80 -5.07 6.91
C ILE A 77 5.30 -6.16 5.96
N LEU A 78 4.98 -5.82 4.72
CA LEU A 78 4.40 -6.76 3.77
C LEU A 78 5.40 -7.79 3.22
N GLU A 79 6.71 -7.55 3.36
CA GLU A 79 7.76 -8.52 2.98
C GLU A 79 7.58 -9.88 3.68
N GLN A 80 7.15 -9.89 4.95
CA GLN A 80 6.89 -11.13 5.69
C GLN A 80 5.71 -11.96 5.13
N PHE A 81 4.82 -11.32 4.36
CA PHE A 81 3.64 -11.94 3.76
C PHE A 81 3.75 -12.14 2.25
N LYS A 82 4.93 -11.89 1.65
CA LYS A 82 5.09 -11.89 0.17
C LYS A 82 4.79 -13.22 -0.50
N SER A 83 5.04 -14.34 0.20
CA SER A 83 4.79 -15.68 -0.32
C SER A 83 3.33 -16.11 -0.22
N ARG A 84 2.50 -15.39 0.53
CA ARG A 84 1.09 -15.73 0.76
C ARG A 84 0.20 -15.01 -0.24
N ARG A 85 -0.71 -15.75 -0.87
CA ARG A 85 -1.73 -15.15 -1.75
C ARG A 85 -2.78 -14.41 -0.90
N LYS A 86 -3.27 -13.32 -1.43
CA LYS A 86 -4.13 -12.40 -0.70
C LYS A 86 -5.37 -12.03 -1.52
N VAL A 87 -6.52 -11.92 -0.87
CA VAL A 87 -7.78 -11.49 -1.47
C VAL A 87 -8.25 -10.24 -0.74
N THR A 88 -8.53 -9.19 -1.47
CA THR A 88 -9.09 -7.97 -0.91
C THR A 88 -10.61 -8.07 -0.84
N VAL A 89 -11.19 -7.73 0.31
CA VAL A 89 -12.63 -7.69 0.53
C VAL A 89 -13.07 -6.25 0.78
N PHE A 90 -13.87 -5.71 -0.12
CA PHE A 90 -14.49 -4.40 0.00
C PHE A 90 -15.99 -4.51 0.30
N GLY A 91 -16.50 -3.60 1.12
CA GLY A 91 -17.90 -3.52 1.47
C GLY A 91 -18.20 -2.42 2.49
N SER A 92 -19.47 -2.26 2.83
CA SER A 92 -19.94 -1.22 3.75
C SER A 92 -19.36 -1.37 5.14
N ALA A 93 -18.81 -0.28 5.69
CA ALA A 93 -18.39 -0.18 7.08
C ALA A 93 -19.59 -0.14 8.09
N ARG A 94 -20.81 0.04 7.58
CA ARG A 94 -22.01 0.26 8.39
C ARG A 94 -22.95 -0.93 8.43
N THR A 95 -22.61 -2.06 7.84
CA THR A 95 -23.42 -3.29 7.87
C THR A 95 -23.52 -3.79 9.30
N PRO A 96 -24.73 -3.88 9.90
CA PRO A 96 -24.89 -4.37 11.25
C PRO A 96 -24.53 -5.85 11.36
N VAL A 97 -24.16 -6.30 12.57
CA VAL A 97 -23.75 -7.70 12.84
C VAL A 97 -24.88 -8.69 12.53
N GLU A 98 -26.13 -8.28 12.75
CA GLU A 98 -27.34 -9.10 12.52
C GLU A 98 -27.73 -9.20 11.05
N HIS A 99 -27.11 -8.41 10.18
CA HIS A 99 -27.46 -8.38 8.77
C HIS A 99 -26.92 -9.64 8.05
N PRO A 100 -27.71 -10.27 7.15
CA PRO A 100 -27.25 -11.48 6.43
C PRO A 100 -25.94 -11.31 5.67
N LEU A 101 -25.68 -10.11 5.13
CA LEU A 101 -24.40 -9.81 4.46
C LEU A 101 -23.20 -9.83 5.42
N TYR A 102 -23.39 -9.52 6.72
CA TYR A 102 -22.31 -9.65 7.70
C TYR A 102 -21.94 -11.12 7.88
N ALA A 103 -22.95 -12.00 8.08
CA ALA A 103 -22.73 -13.43 8.18
C ALA A 103 -22.05 -14.00 6.92
N LEU A 104 -22.51 -13.59 5.74
CA LEU A 104 -21.90 -14.00 4.47
C LEU A 104 -20.45 -13.55 4.35
N ALA A 105 -20.14 -12.29 4.69
CA ALA A 105 -18.75 -11.79 4.65
C ALA A 105 -17.84 -12.54 5.61
N ARG A 106 -18.34 -12.91 6.80
CA ARG A 106 -17.63 -13.75 7.76
C ARG A 106 -17.35 -15.15 7.20
N GLU A 107 -18.35 -15.77 6.56
CA GLU A 107 -18.17 -17.07 5.90
C GLU A 107 -17.15 -17.01 4.77
N VAL A 108 -17.15 -15.93 3.96
CA VAL A 108 -16.15 -15.68 2.92
C VAL A 108 -14.75 -15.59 3.53
N GLY A 109 -14.58 -14.79 4.59
CA GLY A 109 -13.30 -14.70 5.31
C GLY A 109 -12.81 -16.07 5.80
N ALA A 110 -13.68 -16.84 6.43
CA ALA A 110 -13.37 -18.18 6.91
C ALA A 110 -13.02 -19.15 5.75
N ALA A 111 -13.71 -19.06 4.61
CA ALA A 111 -13.44 -19.89 3.45
C ALA A 111 -12.08 -19.55 2.82
N LEU A 112 -11.74 -18.29 2.72
CA LEU A 112 -10.44 -17.82 2.24
C LEU A 112 -9.31 -18.32 3.15
N ALA A 113 -9.45 -18.18 4.46
CA ALA A 113 -8.47 -18.69 5.44
C ALA A 113 -8.27 -20.21 5.36
N ARG A 114 -9.37 -20.98 5.21
CA ARG A 114 -9.28 -22.44 5.00
C ARG A 114 -8.54 -22.83 3.72
N SER A 115 -8.51 -21.93 2.73
CA SER A 115 -7.77 -22.09 1.47
C SER A 115 -6.35 -21.52 1.53
N ASP A 116 -5.84 -21.22 2.72
CA ASP A 116 -4.53 -20.56 2.97
C ASP A 116 -4.36 -19.23 2.23
N LEU A 117 -5.47 -18.49 2.05
CA LEU A 117 -5.46 -17.14 1.50
C LEU A 117 -5.57 -16.12 2.63
N MET A 118 -4.87 -15.02 2.51
CA MET A 118 -5.02 -13.89 3.42
C MET A 118 -6.14 -12.96 2.95
N VAL A 119 -6.81 -12.34 3.90
CA VAL A 119 -7.87 -11.35 3.67
C VAL A 119 -7.33 -9.96 3.94
N ILE A 120 -7.36 -9.10 2.92
CA ILE A 120 -7.06 -7.68 3.07
C ILE A 120 -8.38 -6.91 3.15
N THR A 121 -8.50 -5.99 4.10
CA THR A 121 -9.61 -5.03 4.16
C THR A 121 -9.13 -3.64 4.56
N GLY A 122 -10.03 -2.64 4.52
CA GLY A 122 -9.77 -1.30 5.08
C GLY A 122 -9.75 -1.25 6.62
N ALA A 123 -9.85 -2.39 7.29
CA ALA A 123 -9.83 -2.55 8.75
C ALA A 123 -10.95 -1.82 9.52
N GLY A 124 -11.98 -1.32 8.85
CA GLY A 124 -13.15 -0.70 9.50
C GLY A 124 -14.15 -1.72 10.02
N GLY A 125 -15.34 -1.24 10.40
CA GLY A 125 -16.47 -2.05 10.83
C GLY A 125 -17.22 -2.76 9.68
N GLY A 126 -18.40 -3.29 9.97
CA GLY A 126 -19.30 -3.90 8.99
C GLY A 126 -18.68 -5.06 8.23
N ILE A 127 -18.76 -5.05 6.91
CA ILE A 127 -18.25 -6.12 6.04
C ILE A 127 -16.75 -6.38 6.28
N MET A 128 -15.96 -5.34 6.50
CA MET A 128 -14.51 -5.47 6.73
C MET A 128 -14.23 -6.22 8.05
N ALA A 129 -14.94 -5.86 9.11
CA ALA A 129 -14.84 -6.55 10.40
C ALA A 129 -15.29 -8.01 10.28
N ALA A 130 -16.41 -8.27 9.60
CA ALA A 130 -16.93 -9.61 9.39
C ALA A 130 -15.92 -10.52 8.66
N ALA A 131 -15.30 -10.00 7.57
CA ALA A 131 -14.32 -10.74 6.81
C ALA A 131 -13.09 -11.09 7.67
N HIS A 132 -12.57 -10.16 8.46
CA HIS A 132 -11.45 -10.39 9.39
C HIS A 132 -11.82 -11.34 10.53
N GLU A 133 -13.03 -11.20 11.11
CA GLU A 133 -13.54 -12.14 12.12
C GLU A 133 -13.55 -13.57 11.60
N GLY A 134 -14.03 -13.77 10.37
CA GLY A 134 -14.04 -15.08 9.74
C GLY A 134 -12.66 -15.63 9.42
N ALA A 135 -11.74 -14.78 8.98
CA ALA A 135 -10.39 -15.18 8.60
C ALA A 135 -9.48 -15.44 9.82
N GLY A 136 -9.71 -14.73 10.92
CA GLY A 136 -8.81 -14.72 12.07
C GLY A 136 -7.53 -13.89 11.83
N LEU A 137 -6.81 -13.55 12.90
CA LEU A 137 -5.65 -12.65 12.84
C LEU A 137 -4.56 -13.16 11.88
N ASP A 138 -4.23 -14.44 11.92
CA ASP A 138 -3.14 -15.02 11.12
C ASP A 138 -3.37 -14.93 9.61
N HIS A 139 -4.62 -14.71 9.19
CA HIS A 139 -5.02 -14.56 7.80
C HIS A 139 -5.58 -13.17 7.48
N SER A 140 -5.42 -12.20 8.37
CA SER A 140 -5.98 -10.85 8.21
C SER A 140 -4.88 -9.80 8.04
N LEU A 141 -5.07 -8.88 7.10
CA LEU A 141 -4.27 -7.66 6.93
C LEU A 141 -5.21 -6.46 6.82
N GLY A 142 -5.00 -5.46 7.64
CA GLY A 142 -5.78 -4.24 7.66
C GLY A 142 -5.02 -3.07 7.05
N PHE A 143 -5.53 -2.49 5.96
CA PHE A 143 -5.00 -1.26 5.36
C PHE A 143 -5.89 -0.09 5.76
N ASN A 144 -5.65 0.48 6.94
CA ASN A 144 -6.49 1.53 7.49
C ASN A 144 -6.08 2.91 6.97
N ILE A 145 -7.04 3.85 6.99
CA ILE A 145 -6.81 5.26 6.66
C ILE A 145 -6.95 6.11 7.92
N THR A 146 -5.99 6.96 8.18
CA THR A 146 -6.07 7.92 9.29
C THR A 146 -6.99 9.07 8.88
N LEU A 147 -8.13 9.18 9.53
CA LEU A 147 -9.12 10.24 9.30
C LEU A 147 -9.07 11.27 10.43
N PRO A 148 -9.52 12.52 10.19
CA PRO A 148 -9.56 13.59 11.21
C PRO A 148 -10.51 13.30 12.38
N PHE A 149 -11.43 12.37 12.24
CA PHE A 149 -12.35 11.88 13.27
C PHE A 149 -11.93 10.48 13.70
N GLU A 150 -12.19 10.12 14.95
CA GLU A 150 -11.83 8.81 15.48
C GLU A 150 -12.45 7.69 14.64
N GLN A 151 -11.58 6.89 14.03
CA GLN A 151 -11.95 5.65 13.34
C GLN A 151 -11.07 4.55 13.90
N HIS A 152 -11.65 3.74 14.80
CA HIS A 152 -10.96 2.56 15.32
C HIS A 152 -10.90 1.46 14.26
N ALA A 153 -9.80 0.73 14.26
CA ALA A 153 -9.73 -0.51 13.50
C ALA A 153 -10.66 -1.55 14.11
N ASN A 154 -11.05 -2.55 13.33
CA ASN A 154 -11.84 -3.65 13.89
C ASN A 154 -11.00 -4.50 14.87
N PRO A 155 -11.64 -5.14 15.87
CA PRO A 155 -10.94 -5.83 16.96
C PRO A 155 -9.98 -6.92 16.53
N THR A 156 -10.15 -7.50 15.33
CA THR A 156 -9.29 -8.60 14.85
C THR A 156 -7.86 -8.14 14.61
N VAL A 157 -7.68 -6.92 14.09
CA VAL A 157 -6.35 -6.40 13.69
C VAL A 157 -5.90 -5.21 14.52
N GLU A 158 -6.77 -4.63 15.35
CA GLU A 158 -6.43 -3.48 16.20
C GLU A 158 -5.26 -3.80 17.14
N GLY A 159 -4.27 -2.92 17.18
CA GLY A 159 -3.08 -3.07 18.03
C GLY A 159 -2.10 -4.17 17.63
N THR A 160 -2.25 -4.74 16.43
CA THR A 160 -1.37 -5.79 15.90
C THR A 160 -0.48 -5.28 14.76
N ASP A 161 0.59 -6.01 14.45
CA ASP A 161 1.48 -5.74 13.31
C ASP A 161 0.82 -5.97 11.95
N ASN A 162 -0.37 -6.60 11.92
CA ASN A 162 -1.15 -6.82 10.71
C ASN A 162 -1.99 -5.59 10.31
N LEU A 163 -1.97 -4.53 11.12
CA LEU A 163 -2.64 -3.26 10.84
C LEU A 163 -1.66 -2.23 10.31
N LEU A 164 -1.82 -1.83 9.05
CA LEU A 164 -1.01 -0.81 8.40
C LEU A 164 -1.81 0.50 8.30
N PRO A 165 -1.41 1.56 9.01
CA PRO A 165 -2.05 2.88 8.90
C PRO A 165 -1.49 3.66 7.71
N PHE A 166 -2.37 4.28 6.94
CA PHE A 166 -2.04 5.18 5.83
C PHE A 166 -2.66 6.56 6.08
N HIS A 167 -1.97 7.62 5.67
CA HIS A 167 -2.50 8.99 5.66
C HIS A 167 -2.99 9.38 4.27
N PHE A 168 -2.41 8.79 3.23
CA PHE A 168 -2.78 9.09 1.85
C PHE A 168 -3.62 7.97 1.24
N PHE A 169 -4.79 8.32 0.73
CA PHE A 169 -5.67 7.39 0.03
C PHE A 169 -4.98 6.72 -1.16
N PHE A 170 -4.23 7.48 -1.97
CA PHE A 170 -3.58 6.93 -3.17
C PHE A 170 -2.51 5.88 -2.84
N ILE A 171 -1.78 6.01 -1.72
CA ILE A 171 -0.81 5.00 -1.28
C ILE A 171 -1.54 3.76 -0.81
N ARG A 172 -2.56 3.91 0.02
CA ARG A 172 -3.39 2.79 0.46
C ARG A 172 -3.97 2.02 -0.72
N LYS A 173 -4.52 2.72 -1.71
CA LYS A 173 -5.06 2.14 -2.94
C LYS A 173 -4.01 1.37 -3.72
N LEU A 174 -2.80 1.92 -3.87
CA LEU A 174 -1.68 1.22 -4.48
C LEU A 174 -1.45 -0.15 -3.83
N PHE A 175 -1.46 -0.24 -2.50
CA PHE A 175 -1.25 -1.50 -1.80
C PHE A 175 -2.43 -2.46 -1.91
N PHE A 176 -3.67 -1.99 -1.94
CA PHE A 176 -4.82 -2.85 -2.23
C PHE A 176 -4.68 -3.56 -3.58
N VAL A 177 -4.23 -2.85 -4.60
CA VAL A 177 -4.02 -3.41 -5.95
C VAL A 177 -2.77 -4.28 -6.01
N LYS A 178 -1.65 -3.79 -5.46
CA LYS A 178 -0.35 -4.47 -5.52
C LYS A 178 -0.34 -5.82 -4.82
N GLU A 179 -0.99 -5.92 -3.67
CA GLU A 179 -0.93 -7.10 -2.81
C GLU A 179 -2.04 -8.13 -3.13
N ALA A 180 -3.12 -7.72 -3.78
CA ALA A 180 -4.25 -8.60 -4.05
C ALA A 180 -4.00 -9.53 -5.26
N ASN A 181 -4.39 -10.79 -5.10
CA ASN A 181 -4.49 -11.78 -6.16
C ASN A 181 -5.95 -11.99 -6.61
N GLY A 182 -6.90 -11.49 -5.84
CA GLY A 182 -8.33 -11.55 -6.12
C GLY A 182 -9.09 -10.49 -5.34
N LEU A 183 -10.35 -10.30 -5.72
CA LEU A 183 -11.21 -9.26 -5.17
C LEU A 183 -12.59 -9.82 -4.86
N VAL A 184 -13.11 -9.49 -3.68
CA VAL A 184 -14.50 -9.73 -3.28
C VAL A 184 -15.17 -8.37 -3.06
N LEU A 185 -16.26 -8.15 -3.78
CA LEU A 185 -17.07 -6.93 -3.67
C LEU A 185 -18.41 -7.24 -3.01
N CYS A 186 -18.62 -6.65 -1.84
CA CYS A 186 -19.90 -6.66 -1.15
C CYS A 186 -20.60 -5.30 -1.33
N PRO A 187 -21.92 -5.22 -1.17
CA PRO A 187 -22.64 -3.96 -1.21
C PRO A 187 -22.05 -2.93 -0.24
N GLY A 188 -21.92 -1.67 -0.72
CA GLY A 188 -21.34 -0.60 0.09
C GLY A 188 -21.61 0.78 -0.49
N GLY A 189 -21.07 1.79 0.18
CA GLY A 189 -21.20 3.20 -0.22
C GLY A 189 -20.10 3.66 -1.19
N PHE A 190 -19.90 4.98 -1.25
CA PHE A 190 -18.93 5.61 -2.18
C PHE A 190 -17.51 5.08 -2.03
N GLY A 191 -17.02 4.83 -0.80
CA GLY A 191 -15.69 4.28 -0.60
C GLY A 191 -15.52 2.87 -1.18
N THR A 192 -16.56 2.04 -1.11
CA THR A 192 -16.55 0.70 -1.74
C THR A 192 -16.57 0.81 -3.27
N LEU A 193 -17.38 1.72 -3.81
CA LEU A 193 -17.47 1.95 -5.26
C LEU A 193 -16.18 2.56 -5.82
N ASP A 194 -15.56 3.48 -5.11
CA ASP A 194 -14.30 4.11 -5.49
C ASP A 194 -13.19 3.07 -5.67
N GLU A 195 -13.00 2.18 -4.71
CA GLU A 195 -12.01 1.10 -4.81
C GLU A 195 -12.39 0.07 -5.89
N ALA A 196 -13.68 -0.27 -6.01
CA ALA A 196 -14.15 -1.22 -7.01
C ALA A 196 -13.94 -0.72 -8.44
N LEU A 197 -14.31 0.54 -8.72
CA LEU A 197 -14.18 1.13 -10.05
C LEU A 197 -12.72 1.34 -10.45
N GLU A 198 -11.85 1.68 -9.50
CA GLU A 198 -10.41 1.77 -9.77
C GLU A 198 -9.84 0.41 -10.19
N VAL A 199 -10.11 -0.65 -9.42
CA VAL A 199 -9.65 -2.00 -9.75
C VAL A 199 -10.17 -2.45 -11.11
N LEU A 200 -11.47 -2.25 -11.39
CA LEU A 200 -12.06 -2.58 -12.68
C LEU A 200 -11.39 -1.81 -13.82
N THR A 201 -11.08 -0.54 -13.63
CA THR A 201 -10.37 0.28 -14.63
C THR A 201 -8.96 -0.25 -14.88
N LEU A 202 -8.23 -0.64 -13.82
CA LEU A 202 -6.89 -1.22 -13.96
C LEU A 202 -6.90 -2.55 -14.68
N ILE A 203 -7.90 -3.40 -14.44
CA ILE A 203 -8.10 -4.65 -15.18
C ILE A 203 -8.42 -4.37 -16.64
N GLN A 204 -9.40 -3.50 -16.91
CA GLN A 204 -9.82 -3.13 -18.26
C GLN A 204 -8.66 -2.57 -19.10
N THR A 205 -7.78 -1.80 -18.47
CA THR A 205 -6.62 -1.17 -19.14
C THR A 205 -5.38 -2.06 -19.19
N GLY A 206 -5.45 -3.29 -18.68
CA GLY A 206 -4.32 -4.23 -18.63
C GLY A 206 -3.19 -3.80 -17.67
N LYS A 207 -3.47 -2.90 -16.73
CA LYS A 207 -2.50 -2.43 -15.71
C LYS A 207 -2.42 -3.33 -14.50
N SER A 208 -3.43 -4.14 -14.24
CA SER A 208 -3.46 -5.14 -13.18
C SER A 208 -3.92 -6.49 -13.71
N PRO A 209 -3.26 -7.59 -13.32
CA PRO A 209 -3.69 -8.95 -13.66
C PRO A 209 -4.72 -9.50 -12.65
N LEU A 210 -5.31 -8.67 -11.79
CA LEU A 210 -6.32 -9.09 -10.82
C LEU A 210 -7.50 -9.79 -11.50
N VAL A 211 -7.95 -10.86 -10.91
CA VAL A 211 -9.08 -11.67 -11.36
C VAL A 211 -10.22 -11.57 -10.35
#